data_e1619698fdcff34386a507dd766ee64a
#
_entry.id   e1619698fdcff34386a507dd766ee64a
#
_cell.length_a   1.000
_cell.length_b   1.000
_cell.length_c   1.000
_cell.angle_alpha   90.00
_cell.angle_beta   90.00
_cell.angle_gamma   90.00
#
_symmetry.space_group_name_H-M   'P 1'
#
loop_
_entity.id
_entity.type
_entity.pdbx_description
1 polymer ?
#
loop_
_entity_poly.entity_id
_entity_poly.type
_entity_poly.pdbx_seq_one_letter_code
_entity_poly.pdbx_strand_id
1 'polypeptide(L)'
;MVLLKLIFRIALITLFTLGVIKTDRFFLKKPVFEIKNIKIEGASEKLEKSFEPLKEQIIGKNINDINLGDIKKKISEDVRVQKVSVKRNSLNGILISVEEREPKYYLQYKKNIYLLDKEGKIYGYLNDLKKRDFPFIVADSEEEIEAILGVLDKAEVTDFKDIISQIYIENKKIIKIVLSDGAVIKTDKNVTKEKYDTGSYLFFDLSSKKKIDYMDLRYEDYIVKYMEDKNGR
;
A
#
# COMPACT_ATOMS: atom_id res chain seq x y z
N MET A 1 68.48 12.87 18.50
CA MET A 1 68.24 11.48 18.05
C MET A 1 66.77 11.03 18.20
N VAL A 2 66.07 11.35 19.30
CA VAL A 2 64.66 10.98 19.52
C VAL A 2 63.69 11.63 18.53
N LEU A 3 63.85 12.94 18.29
CA LEU A 3 63.02 13.68 17.38
C LEU A 3 63.08 13.19 15.92
N LEU A 4 64.29 12.84 15.48
CA LEU A 4 64.51 12.30 14.10
C LEU A 4 63.85 10.93 13.94
N LYS A 5 63.89 10.09 14.96
CA LYS A 5 63.20 8.79 15.00
C LYS A 5 61.67 8.96 14.97
N LEU A 6 61.15 9.95 15.68
CA LEU A 6 59.72 10.25 15.69
C LEU A 6 59.23 10.73 14.31
N ILE A 7 59.95 11.68 13.68
CA ILE A 7 59.64 12.17 12.33
C ILE A 7 59.64 11.02 11.31
N PHE A 8 60.65 10.12 11.39
CA PHE A 8 60.73 8.96 10.50
C PHE A 8 59.55 7.99 10.68
N ARG A 9 59.11 7.74 11.93
CA ARG A 9 57.93 6.91 12.19
C ARG A 9 56.65 7.51 11.64
N ILE A 10 56.45 8.82 11.81
CA ILE A 10 55.30 9.53 11.25
C ILE A 10 55.29 9.47 9.73
N ALA A 11 56.45 9.70 9.09
CA ALA A 11 56.58 9.60 7.64
C ALA A 11 56.29 8.20 7.11
N LEU A 12 56.70 7.16 7.84
CA LEU A 12 56.43 5.77 7.47
C LEU A 12 54.96 5.39 7.58
N ILE A 13 54.27 5.88 8.65
CA ILE A 13 52.82 5.69 8.83
C ILE A 13 52.03 6.41 7.74
N THR A 14 52.42 7.67 7.42
CA THR A 14 51.74 8.43 6.35
C THR A 14 51.97 7.80 4.97
N LEU A 15 53.15 7.30 4.69
CA LEU A 15 53.44 6.59 3.43
C LEU A 15 52.62 5.28 3.33
N PHE A 16 52.54 4.53 4.43
CA PHE A 16 51.75 3.31 4.49
C PHE A 16 50.26 3.60 4.29
N THR A 17 49.70 4.60 4.98
CA THR A 17 48.27 4.99 4.83
C THR A 17 47.97 5.47 3.41
N LEU A 18 48.84 6.26 2.78
CA LEU A 18 48.72 6.68 1.38
C LEU A 18 48.79 5.49 0.42
N GLY A 19 49.66 4.52 0.70
CA GLY A 19 49.78 3.26 -0.04
C GLY A 19 48.48 2.45 0.00
N VAL A 20 47.92 2.26 1.20
CA VAL A 20 46.64 1.54 1.39
C VAL A 20 45.51 2.24 0.63
N ILE A 21 45.38 3.56 0.74
CA ILE A 21 44.31 4.33 0.05
C ILE A 21 44.43 4.21 -1.48
N LYS A 22 45.64 4.27 -2.04
CA LYS A 22 45.83 4.09 -3.47
C LYS A 22 45.50 2.67 -3.94
N THR A 23 45.89 1.67 -3.17
CA THR A 23 45.66 0.26 -3.49
C THR A 23 44.14 -0.06 -3.43
N ASP A 24 43.45 0.43 -2.44
CA ASP A 24 41.98 0.30 -2.33
C ASP A 24 41.26 0.90 -3.57
N ARG A 25 41.60 2.13 -3.94
CA ARG A 25 40.98 2.79 -5.09
C ARG A 25 41.26 2.05 -6.42
N PHE A 26 42.44 1.48 -6.56
CA PHE A 26 42.81 0.70 -7.75
C PHE A 26 42.06 -0.65 -7.77
N PHE A 27 41.94 -1.31 -6.59
CA PHE A 27 41.26 -2.58 -6.47
C PHE A 27 39.75 -2.44 -6.70
N LEU A 28 39.11 -1.42 -6.12
CA LEU A 28 37.68 -1.18 -6.24
C LEU A 28 37.23 -0.77 -7.64
N LYS A 29 38.13 -0.30 -8.51
CA LYS A 29 37.83 0.04 -9.91
C LYS A 29 37.94 -1.13 -10.90
N LYS A 30 38.21 -2.35 -10.41
CA LYS A 30 38.28 -3.52 -11.30
C LYS A 30 36.93 -3.87 -11.91
N PRO A 31 36.91 -4.41 -13.16
CA PRO A 31 35.66 -4.82 -13.85
C PRO A 31 34.85 -5.85 -13.12
N VAL A 32 35.41 -6.54 -12.12
CA VAL A 32 34.67 -7.48 -11.25
C VAL A 32 33.60 -6.81 -10.42
N PHE A 33 33.70 -5.48 -10.19
CA PHE A 33 32.72 -4.68 -9.46
C PHE A 33 31.74 -3.93 -10.37
N GLU A 34 31.83 -4.10 -11.69
CA GLU A 34 30.81 -3.57 -12.59
C GLU A 34 29.53 -4.35 -12.50
N ILE A 35 28.42 -3.64 -12.31
CA ILE A 35 27.09 -4.25 -12.17
C ILE A 35 26.71 -4.94 -13.47
N LYS A 36 26.53 -6.26 -13.41
CA LYS A 36 26.11 -7.11 -14.53
C LYS A 36 24.72 -7.68 -14.34
N ASN A 37 24.30 -7.86 -13.08
CA ASN A 37 23.04 -8.51 -12.75
C ASN A 37 22.17 -7.61 -11.85
N ILE A 38 20.98 -7.31 -12.30
CA ILE A 38 19.95 -6.65 -11.48
C ILE A 38 18.74 -7.58 -11.46
N LYS A 39 18.43 -8.12 -10.29
CA LYS A 39 17.27 -8.97 -10.09
C LYS A 39 16.18 -8.18 -9.40
N ILE A 40 14.97 -8.21 -9.95
CA ILE A 40 13.76 -7.67 -9.31
C ILE A 40 12.88 -8.83 -8.87
N GLU A 41 12.41 -8.80 -7.65
CA GLU A 41 11.52 -9.82 -7.07
C GLU A 41 10.28 -9.15 -6.49
N GLY A 42 9.12 -9.81 -6.63
CA GLY A 42 7.84 -9.36 -6.06
C GLY A 42 7.08 -8.33 -6.89
N ALA A 43 7.64 -7.85 -8.01
CA ALA A 43 6.93 -6.98 -8.95
C ALA A 43 6.19 -7.80 -10.01
N SER A 44 5.02 -7.32 -10.45
CA SER A 44 4.36 -7.82 -11.65
C SER A 44 5.19 -7.51 -12.90
N GLU A 45 4.99 -8.27 -13.99
CA GLU A 45 5.70 -8.04 -15.25
C GLU A 45 5.53 -6.59 -15.77
N LYS A 46 4.34 -6.01 -15.58
CA LYS A 46 4.03 -4.63 -15.99
C LYS A 46 4.83 -3.61 -15.16
N LEU A 47 4.95 -3.83 -13.85
CA LEU A 47 5.73 -2.97 -12.95
C LEU A 47 7.23 -3.14 -13.20
N GLU A 48 7.70 -4.38 -13.38
CA GLU A 48 9.11 -4.65 -13.69
C GLU A 48 9.56 -3.94 -14.97
N LYS A 49 8.77 -4.01 -16.06
CA LYS A 49 9.03 -3.29 -17.32
C LYS A 49 9.16 -1.78 -17.13
N SER A 50 8.44 -1.17 -16.18
CA SER A 50 8.58 0.27 -15.92
C SER A 50 9.92 0.65 -15.30
N PHE A 51 10.68 -0.31 -14.75
CA PHE A 51 12.01 -0.09 -14.18
C PHE A 51 13.17 -0.39 -15.16
N GLU A 52 12.88 -0.84 -16.40
CA GLU A 52 13.96 -1.08 -17.40
C GLU A 52 14.84 0.15 -17.65
N PRO A 53 14.32 1.39 -17.80
CA PRO A 53 15.19 2.56 -17.97
C PRO A 53 16.12 2.79 -16.76
N LEU A 54 15.69 2.43 -15.56
CA LEU A 54 16.52 2.51 -14.37
C LEU A 54 17.60 1.43 -14.36
N LYS A 55 17.29 0.20 -14.78
CA LYS A 55 18.27 -0.89 -14.94
C LYS A 55 19.37 -0.49 -15.93
N GLU A 56 19.00 0.02 -17.10
CA GLU A 56 19.94 0.48 -18.13
C GLU A 56 20.88 1.58 -17.63
N GLN A 57 20.39 2.50 -16.80
CA GLN A 57 21.20 3.55 -16.19
C GLN A 57 22.24 3.03 -15.19
N ILE A 58 22.04 1.84 -14.63
CA ILE A 58 22.84 1.28 -13.54
C ILE A 58 23.82 0.21 -14.05
N ILE A 59 23.43 -0.60 -15.04
CA ILE A 59 24.28 -1.64 -15.62
C ILE A 59 25.60 -1.03 -16.14
N GLY A 60 26.72 -1.72 -15.90
CA GLY A 60 28.06 -1.30 -16.28
C GLY A 60 28.72 -0.30 -15.33
N LYS A 61 27.98 0.31 -14.40
CA LYS A 61 28.57 1.16 -13.36
C LYS A 61 29.22 0.33 -12.26
N ASN A 62 30.20 0.91 -11.58
CA ASN A 62 30.82 0.26 -10.43
C ASN A 62 29.83 0.23 -9.26
N ILE A 63 29.65 -0.95 -8.67
CA ILE A 63 28.69 -1.18 -7.57
C ILE A 63 29.02 -0.35 -6.32
N ASN A 64 30.30 0.01 -6.12
CA ASN A 64 30.74 0.82 -4.99
C ASN A 64 30.42 2.31 -5.16
N ASP A 65 30.28 2.78 -6.40
CA ASP A 65 29.98 4.18 -6.74
C ASP A 65 28.45 4.43 -6.75
N ILE A 66 27.63 3.39 -6.60
CA ILE A 66 26.17 3.49 -6.62
C ILE A 66 25.61 3.67 -5.21
N ASN A 67 24.80 4.70 -5.05
CA ASN A 67 23.97 4.90 -3.86
C ASN A 67 22.68 4.07 -3.99
N LEU A 68 22.57 2.99 -3.22
CA LEU A 68 21.37 2.14 -3.21
C LEU A 68 20.12 2.90 -2.70
N GLY A 69 20.31 3.94 -1.88
CA GLY A 69 19.23 4.80 -1.42
C GLY A 69 18.53 5.57 -2.55
N ASP A 70 19.31 6.03 -3.54
CA ASP A 70 18.77 6.73 -4.70
C ASP A 70 17.96 5.80 -5.60
N ILE A 71 18.42 4.56 -5.77
CA ILE A 71 17.67 3.52 -6.49
C ILE A 71 16.36 3.24 -5.75
N LYS A 72 16.44 3.02 -4.44
CA LYS A 72 15.26 2.81 -3.58
C LYS A 72 14.25 3.94 -3.71
N LYS A 73 14.73 5.19 -3.64
CA LYS A 73 13.88 6.38 -3.76
C LYS A 73 13.16 6.42 -5.12
N LYS A 74 13.88 6.25 -6.23
CA LYS A 74 13.29 6.25 -7.58
C LYS A 74 12.22 5.19 -7.77
N ILE A 75 12.42 3.98 -7.22
CA ILE A 75 11.43 2.90 -7.29
C ILE A 75 10.23 3.21 -6.42
N SER A 76 10.43 3.79 -5.23
CA SER A 76 9.34 4.16 -4.31
C SER A 76 8.49 5.35 -4.79
N GLU A 77 8.92 6.08 -5.82
CA GLU A 77 8.13 7.14 -6.47
C GLU A 77 6.99 6.57 -7.35
N ASP A 78 7.08 5.30 -7.76
CA ASP A 78 5.97 4.64 -8.45
C ASP A 78 4.84 4.34 -7.45
N VAL A 79 3.66 4.89 -7.73
CA VAL A 79 2.50 4.78 -6.84
C VAL A 79 2.03 3.35 -6.60
N ARG A 80 2.38 2.41 -7.49
CA ARG A 80 2.07 0.98 -7.39
C ARG A 80 2.95 0.26 -6.37
N VAL A 81 4.06 0.86 -5.96
CA VAL A 81 4.99 0.28 -4.99
C VAL A 81 4.52 0.58 -3.57
N GLN A 82 4.27 -0.46 -2.78
CA GLN A 82 3.97 -0.32 -1.36
C GLN A 82 5.25 -0.26 -0.53
N LYS A 83 6.17 -1.20 -0.78
CA LYS A 83 7.49 -1.24 -0.13
C LYS A 83 8.57 -1.65 -1.13
N VAL A 84 9.78 -1.16 -0.91
CA VAL A 84 10.95 -1.56 -1.68
C VAL A 84 12.18 -1.67 -0.79
N SER A 85 12.96 -2.71 -1.04
CA SER A 85 14.30 -2.86 -0.48
C SER A 85 15.31 -3.09 -1.60
N VAL A 86 16.48 -2.47 -1.47
CA VAL A 86 17.58 -2.60 -2.44
C VAL A 86 18.83 -3.01 -1.69
N LYS A 87 19.47 -4.09 -2.13
CA LYS A 87 20.72 -4.58 -1.52
C LYS A 87 21.68 -5.15 -2.55
N ARG A 88 22.96 -5.11 -2.24
CA ARG A 88 23.97 -5.85 -2.99
C ARG A 88 23.86 -7.34 -2.65
N ASN A 89 23.71 -8.19 -3.66
CA ASN A 89 23.64 -9.65 -3.48
C ASN A 89 24.91 -10.38 -3.94
N SER A 90 25.80 -9.67 -4.62
CA SER A 90 27.12 -10.16 -5.04
C SER A 90 28.08 -8.97 -5.30
N LEU A 91 29.33 -9.26 -5.72
CA LEU A 91 30.30 -8.22 -6.06
C LEU A 91 29.86 -7.35 -7.27
N ASN A 92 28.96 -7.85 -8.10
CA ASN A 92 28.50 -7.22 -9.33
C ASN A 92 26.97 -7.34 -9.53
N GLY A 93 26.24 -7.59 -8.45
CA GLY A 93 24.79 -7.81 -8.49
C GLY A 93 24.03 -6.98 -7.49
N ILE A 94 22.84 -6.51 -7.90
CA ILE A 94 21.86 -5.82 -7.07
C ILE A 94 20.59 -6.64 -7.04
N LEU A 95 20.02 -6.83 -5.84
CA LEU A 95 18.69 -7.38 -5.63
C LEU A 95 17.76 -6.27 -5.19
N ILE A 96 16.67 -6.12 -5.90
CA ILE A 96 15.57 -5.20 -5.64
C ILE A 96 14.36 -6.06 -5.28
N SER A 97 13.89 -5.97 -4.04
CA SER A 97 12.66 -6.65 -3.62
C SER A 97 11.56 -5.61 -3.49
N VAL A 98 10.47 -5.81 -4.23
CA VAL A 98 9.31 -4.91 -4.30
C VAL A 98 8.10 -5.62 -3.72
N GLU A 99 7.34 -4.90 -2.92
CA GLU A 99 5.98 -5.27 -2.52
C GLU A 99 5.03 -4.35 -3.29
N GLU A 100 4.29 -4.94 -4.24
CA GLU A 100 3.34 -4.18 -5.07
C GLU A 100 2.03 -3.98 -4.29
N ARG A 101 1.38 -2.81 -4.46
CA ARG A 101 0.10 -2.52 -3.82
C ARG A 101 -0.99 -3.44 -4.36
N GLU A 102 -1.79 -3.97 -3.47
CA GLU A 102 -2.97 -4.74 -3.82
C GLU A 102 -4.23 -3.89 -3.68
N PRO A 103 -5.14 -3.96 -4.65
CA PRO A 103 -6.43 -3.28 -4.56
C PRO A 103 -7.30 -3.94 -3.50
N LYS A 104 -8.01 -3.13 -2.73
CA LYS A 104 -9.01 -3.57 -1.77
C LYS A 104 -10.39 -3.01 -2.06
N TYR A 105 -10.44 -1.81 -2.66
CA TYR A 105 -11.69 -1.12 -2.99
C TYR A 105 -11.64 -0.53 -4.38
N TYR A 106 -12.81 -0.40 -4.99
CA TYR A 106 -13.02 0.56 -6.06
C TYR A 106 -13.43 1.90 -5.46
N LEU A 107 -12.88 3.00 -5.98
CA LEU A 107 -13.22 4.34 -5.56
C LEU A 107 -13.77 5.13 -6.74
N GLN A 108 -15.02 5.54 -6.69
CA GLN A 108 -15.56 6.58 -7.55
C GLN A 108 -15.28 7.94 -6.93
N TYR A 109 -14.44 8.72 -7.60
CA TYR A 109 -14.04 10.06 -7.19
C TYR A 109 -13.98 10.98 -8.41
N LYS A 110 -14.69 12.12 -8.37
CA LYS A 110 -14.72 13.11 -9.47
C LYS A 110 -14.99 12.47 -10.86
N LYS A 111 -15.97 11.60 -10.98
CA LYS A 111 -16.40 10.89 -12.20
C LYS A 111 -15.43 9.82 -12.74
N ASN A 112 -14.33 9.57 -12.08
CA ASN A 112 -13.41 8.49 -12.42
C ASN A 112 -13.50 7.35 -11.40
N ILE A 113 -13.13 6.15 -11.85
CA ILE A 113 -13.02 4.97 -10.97
C ILE A 113 -11.55 4.63 -10.82
N TYR A 114 -11.12 4.61 -9.58
CA TYR A 114 -9.75 4.33 -9.17
C TYR A 114 -9.69 3.02 -8.39
N LEU A 115 -8.47 2.54 -8.21
CA LEU A 115 -8.11 1.47 -7.29
C LEU A 115 -7.58 2.08 -6.00
N LEU A 116 -8.13 1.63 -4.90
CA LEU A 116 -7.73 2.02 -3.56
C LEU A 116 -7.20 0.82 -2.81
N ASP A 117 -6.04 0.97 -2.15
CA ASP A 117 -5.53 -0.07 -1.26
C ASP A 117 -6.17 -0.01 0.14
N LYS A 118 -5.80 -0.94 1.00
CA LYS A 118 -6.28 -0.99 2.40
C LYS A 118 -5.89 0.22 3.23
N GLU A 119 -4.85 0.96 2.82
CA GLU A 119 -4.34 2.15 3.50
C GLU A 119 -5.01 3.43 2.99
N GLY A 120 -5.94 3.31 2.05
CA GLY A 120 -6.65 4.44 1.44
C GLY A 120 -5.86 5.17 0.36
N LYS A 121 -4.79 4.56 -0.15
CA LYS A 121 -3.99 5.17 -1.21
C LYS A 121 -4.54 4.84 -2.58
N ILE A 122 -4.83 5.89 -3.35
CA ILE A 122 -5.18 5.79 -4.77
C ILE A 122 -3.89 5.49 -5.55
N TYR A 123 -3.86 4.39 -6.33
CA TYR A 123 -2.65 3.98 -7.05
C TYR A 123 -2.87 3.45 -8.47
N GLY A 124 -4.09 3.36 -8.94
CA GLY A 124 -4.38 2.87 -10.28
C GLY A 124 -5.80 3.17 -10.73
N TYR A 125 -6.12 2.80 -11.97
CA TYR A 125 -7.44 2.94 -12.58
C TYR A 125 -8.08 1.57 -12.80
N LEU A 126 -9.41 1.52 -12.90
CA LEU A 126 -10.20 0.30 -13.11
C LEU A 126 -9.70 -0.56 -14.28
N ASN A 127 -9.25 0.06 -15.37
CA ASN A 127 -8.78 -0.64 -16.59
C ASN A 127 -7.49 -1.46 -16.35
N ASP A 128 -6.83 -1.30 -15.21
CA ASP A 128 -5.60 -2.01 -14.88
C ASP A 128 -5.86 -3.37 -14.21
N LEU A 129 -7.12 -3.73 -13.94
CA LEU A 129 -7.49 -4.95 -13.22
C LEU A 129 -8.28 -5.95 -14.04
N LYS A 130 -7.99 -7.23 -13.80
CA LYS A 130 -8.97 -8.31 -14.02
C LYS A 130 -10.10 -8.15 -13.01
N LYS A 131 -11.36 -8.20 -13.50
CA LYS A 131 -12.58 -8.05 -12.71
C LYS A 131 -12.51 -8.82 -11.39
N ARG A 132 -12.63 -8.13 -10.25
CA ARG A 132 -12.70 -8.70 -8.89
C ARG A 132 -13.85 -8.07 -8.15
N ASP A 133 -14.42 -8.79 -7.20
CA ASP A 133 -15.55 -8.32 -6.39
C ASP A 133 -15.02 -7.55 -5.17
N PHE A 134 -14.61 -6.29 -5.39
CA PHE A 134 -14.25 -5.36 -4.33
C PHE A 134 -15.43 -4.46 -3.98
N PRO A 135 -15.58 -4.07 -2.70
CA PRO A 135 -16.51 -3.04 -2.31
C PRO A 135 -16.28 -1.71 -3.05
N PHE A 136 -17.37 -1.01 -3.34
CA PHE A 136 -17.36 0.23 -4.09
C PHE A 136 -17.53 1.42 -3.15
N ILE A 137 -16.53 2.29 -3.08
CA ILE A 137 -16.57 3.55 -2.32
C ILE A 137 -16.99 4.66 -3.29
N VAL A 138 -17.96 5.49 -2.88
CA VAL A 138 -18.34 6.70 -3.59
C VAL A 138 -18.07 7.89 -2.69
N ALA A 139 -17.19 8.79 -3.12
CA ALA A 139 -16.80 9.98 -2.37
C ALA A 139 -16.51 11.15 -3.31
N ASP A 140 -16.77 12.38 -2.84
CA ASP A 140 -16.54 13.61 -3.55
C ASP A 140 -15.36 14.42 -3.00
N SER A 141 -14.82 14.05 -1.83
CA SER A 141 -13.67 14.68 -1.18
C SER A 141 -12.77 13.68 -0.47
N GLU A 142 -11.54 14.11 -0.15
CA GLU A 142 -10.57 13.29 0.60
C GLU A 142 -11.05 13.04 2.04
N GLU A 143 -11.72 14.02 2.65
CA GLU A 143 -12.30 13.88 3.98
C GLU A 143 -13.41 12.82 4.03
N GLU A 144 -14.17 12.69 2.94
CA GLU A 144 -15.18 11.63 2.81
C GLU A 144 -14.53 10.25 2.67
N ILE A 145 -13.45 10.14 1.89
CA ILE A 145 -12.69 8.89 1.76
C ILE A 145 -12.16 8.46 3.14
N GLU A 146 -11.53 9.38 3.88
CA GLU A 146 -11.00 9.10 5.22
C GLU A 146 -12.10 8.67 6.20
N ALA A 147 -13.24 9.36 6.19
CA ALA A 147 -14.38 9.01 7.04
C ALA A 147 -14.95 7.62 6.70
N ILE A 148 -15.06 7.28 5.43
CA ILE A 148 -15.52 5.95 4.97
C ILE A 148 -14.53 4.87 5.37
N LEU A 149 -13.23 5.08 5.18
CA LEU A 149 -12.21 4.11 5.57
C LEU A 149 -12.23 3.85 7.08
N GLY A 150 -12.38 4.90 7.88
CA GLY A 150 -12.52 4.75 9.35
C GLY A 150 -13.77 3.96 9.79
N VAL A 151 -14.82 3.97 8.97
CA VAL A 151 -16.01 3.12 9.16
C VAL A 151 -15.73 1.69 8.71
N LEU A 152 -15.10 1.51 7.55
CA LEU A 152 -14.72 0.19 7.03
C LEU A 152 -13.82 -0.58 7.99
N ASP A 153 -12.83 0.07 8.59
CA ASP A 153 -11.95 -0.55 9.59
C ASP A 153 -12.70 -1.16 10.77
N LYS A 154 -13.88 -0.60 11.11
CA LYS A 154 -14.75 -1.12 12.17
C LYS A 154 -15.70 -2.20 11.66
N ALA A 155 -16.26 -2.02 10.46
CA ALA A 155 -17.23 -2.95 9.89
C ALA A 155 -16.60 -4.25 9.38
N GLU A 156 -15.41 -4.17 8.79
CA GLU A 156 -14.72 -5.33 8.19
C GLU A 156 -14.12 -6.32 9.19
N VAL A 157 -14.08 -6.00 10.45
CA VAL A 157 -13.70 -6.97 11.51
C VAL A 157 -14.89 -7.76 12.03
N THR A 158 -16.08 -7.52 11.48
CA THR A 158 -17.35 -8.21 11.80
C THR A 158 -17.79 -9.08 10.62
N ASP A 159 -18.89 -9.81 10.78
CA ASP A 159 -19.46 -10.64 9.71
C ASP A 159 -19.98 -9.83 8.50
N PHE A 160 -20.08 -8.50 8.61
CA PHE A 160 -20.42 -7.65 7.47
C PHE A 160 -19.35 -7.66 6.36
N LYS A 161 -18.08 -7.95 6.67
CA LYS A 161 -16.93 -7.84 5.75
C LYS A 161 -17.16 -8.49 4.37
N ASP A 162 -17.80 -9.67 4.37
CA ASP A 162 -17.94 -10.50 3.16
C ASP A 162 -19.18 -10.12 2.33
N ILE A 163 -20.02 -9.22 2.86
CA ILE A 163 -21.28 -8.81 2.22
C ILE A 163 -21.37 -7.31 1.93
N ILE A 164 -20.33 -6.53 2.27
CA ILE A 164 -20.27 -5.12 1.90
C ILE A 164 -20.11 -5.00 0.38
N SER A 165 -21.07 -4.29 -0.26
CA SER A 165 -21.06 -4.04 -1.70
C SER A 165 -20.67 -2.62 -2.05
N GLN A 166 -21.28 -1.63 -1.37
CA GLN A 166 -21.05 -0.22 -1.66
C GLN A 166 -21.10 0.61 -0.38
N ILE A 167 -20.32 1.73 -0.37
CA ILE A 167 -20.32 2.68 0.75
C ILE A 167 -20.28 4.10 0.21
N TYR A 168 -21.12 4.96 0.79
CA TYR A 168 -21.16 6.38 0.44
C TYR A 168 -21.69 7.23 1.59
N ILE A 169 -21.50 8.55 1.49
CA ILE A 169 -21.98 9.52 2.46
C ILE A 169 -23.24 10.23 1.91
N GLU A 170 -24.30 10.20 2.69
CA GLU A 170 -25.53 10.94 2.40
C GLU A 170 -25.63 12.18 3.29
N ASN A 171 -25.97 13.33 2.68
CA ASN A 171 -26.19 14.60 3.39
C ASN A 171 -25.01 15.01 4.30
N LYS A 172 -23.76 14.66 3.92
CA LYS A 172 -22.51 14.98 4.65
C LYS A 172 -22.41 14.45 6.09
N LYS A 173 -23.33 13.59 6.52
CA LYS A 173 -23.38 13.13 7.92
C LYS A 173 -23.62 11.64 8.07
N ILE A 174 -24.40 11.06 7.17
CA ILE A 174 -24.84 9.66 7.29
C ILE A 174 -24.00 8.84 6.35
N ILE A 175 -23.23 7.89 6.87
CA ILE A 175 -22.52 6.91 6.07
C ILE A 175 -23.45 5.73 5.86
N LYS A 176 -23.66 5.34 4.61
CA LYS A 176 -24.46 4.19 4.23
C LYS A 176 -23.58 3.09 3.70
N ILE A 177 -23.68 1.92 4.32
CA ILE A 177 -23.06 0.69 3.85
C ILE A 177 -24.17 -0.14 3.19
N VAL A 178 -24.10 -0.34 1.90
CA VAL A 178 -25.02 -1.19 1.14
C VAL A 178 -24.45 -2.60 1.13
N LEU A 179 -25.26 -3.55 1.55
CA LEU A 179 -24.91 -4.96 1.57
C LEU A 179 -25.28 -5.65 0.25
N SER A 180 -24.72 -6.82 0.00
CA SER A 180 -24.92 -7.58 -1.26
C SER A 180 -26.38 -8.04 -1.47
N ASP A 181 -27.17 -8.17 -0.41
CA ASP A 181 -28.60 -8.47 -0.47
C ASP A 181 -29.50 -7.23 -0.67
N GLY A 182 -28.89 -6.04 -0.72
CA GLY A 182 -29.55 -4.74 -0.90
C GLY A 182 -29.96 -4.06 0.42
N ALA A 183 -29.76 -4.67 1.58
CA ALA A 183 -29.99 -4.00 2.86
C ALA A 183 -28.97 -2.88 3.08
N VAL A 184 -29.34 -1.87 3.88
CA VAL A 184 -28.51 -0.70 4.16
C VAL A 184 -28.20 -0.59 5.64
N ILE A 185 -26.93 -0.56 6.00
CA ILE A 185 -26.48 -0.18 7.33
C ILE A 185 -26.24 1.34 7.35
N LYS A 186 -27.00 2.07 8.17
CA LYS A 186 -26.81 3.50 8.41
C LYS A 186 -25.90 3.69 9.61
N THR A 187 -24.86 4.49 9.43
CA THR A 187 -23.83 4.69 10.46
C THR A 187 -23.25 6.10 10.38
N ASP A 188 -22.34 6.42 11.26
CA ASP A 188 -21.48 7.60 11.21
C ASP A 188 -20.08 7.30 11.81
N LYS A 189 -19.19 8.30 11.81
CA LYS A 189 -17.82 8.17 12.32
C LYS A 189 -17.73 7.84 13.83
N ASN A 190 -18.78 8.14 14.61
CA ASN A 190 -18.77 8.00 16.07
C ASN A 190 -19.22 6.61 16.53
N VAL A 191 -19.86 5.83 15.66
CA VAL A 191 -20.28 4.46 15.97
C VAL A 191 -19.06 3.62 16.32
N THR A 192 -19.12 2.93 17.46
CA THR A 192 -17.99 2.15 17.98
C THR A 192 -17.90 0.78 17.32
N LYS A 193 -16.73 0.13 17.45
CA LYS A 193 -16.51 -1.22 16.92
C LYS A 193 -17.45 -2.24 17.54
N GLU A 194 -17.67 -2.17 18.86
CA GLU A 194 -18.57 -3.04 19.60
C GLU A 194 -20.01 -2.94 19.08
N LYS A 195 -20.41 -1.73 18.64
CA LYS A 195 -21.75 -1.53 18.06
C LYS A 195 -21.88 -2.21 16.69
N TYR A 196 -20.83 -2.23 15.88
CA TYR A 196 -20.80 -2.99 14.63
C TYR A 196 -20.82 -4.50 14.89
N ASP A 197 -20.07 -4.97 15.86
CA ASP A 197 -20.01 -6.39 16.21
C ASP A 197 -21.39 -6.92 16.65
N THR A 198 -21.99 -6.26 17.63
CA THR A 198 -23.35 -6.60 18.08
C THR A 198 -24.39 -6.42 16.96
N GLY A 199 -24.24 -5.34 16.16
CA GLY A 199 -25.13 -5.04 15.03
C GLY A 199 -25.04 -6.09 13.93
N SER A 200 -23.87 -6.62 13.63
CA SER A 200 -23.73 -7.69 12.65
C SER A 200 -24.41 -8.97 13.10
N TYR A 201 -24.18 -9.40 14.34
CA TYR A 201 -24.85 -10.56 14.90
C TYR A 201 -26.39 -10.41 14.85
N LEU A 202 -26.91 -9.27 15.30
CA LEU A 202 -28.32 -8.97 15.27
C LEU A 202 -28.89 -8.94 13.84
N PHE A 203 -28.16 -8.37 12.89
CA PHE A 203 -28.56 -8.33 11.49
C PHE A 203 -28.75 -9.74 10.91
N PHE A 204 -27.79 -10.64 11.12
CA PHE A 204 -27.88 -12.01 10.59
C PHE A 204 -28.99 -12.81 11.27
N ASP A 205 -29.20 -12.66 12.57
CA ASP A 205 -30.34 -13.31 13.26
C ASP A 205 -31.68 -12.84 12.70
N LEU A 206 -31.86 -11.53 12.53
CA LEU A 206 -33.13 -10.97 12.06
C LEU A 206 -33.35 -11.20 10.56
N SER A 207 -32.32 -11.11 9.74
CA SER A 207 -32.42 -11.30 8.28
C SER A 207 -32.76 -12.73 7.89
N SER A 208 -32.43 -13.70 8.75
CA SER A 208 -32.86 -15.09 8.59
C SER A 208 -34.39 -15.29 8.70
N LYS A 209 -35.08 -14.37 9.38
CA LYS A 209 -36.53 -14.42 9.64
C LYS A 209 -37.33 -13.56 8.68
N LYS A 210 -36.82 -12.36 8.36
CA LYS A 210 -37.51 -11.41 7.48
C LYS A 210 -36.47 -10.48 6.80
N LYS A 211 -36.69 -10.17 5.51
CA LYS A 211 -35.77 -9.31 4.76
C LYS A 211 -35.71 -7.91 5.34
N ILE A 212 -34.49 -7.44 5.62
CA ILE A 212 -34.23 -6.13 6.20
C ILE A 212 -34.09 -5.10 5.06
N ASP A 213 -34.73 -3.94 5.21
CA ASP A 213 -34.55 -2.76 4.35
C ASP A 213 -33.33 -1.96 4.82
N TYR A 214 -33.31 -1.59 6.10
CA TYR A 214 -32.13 -0.99 6.71
C TYR A 214 -32.02 -1.28 8.21
N MET A 215 -30.77 -1.17 8.72
CA MET A 215 -30.44 -1.11 10.13
C MET A 215 -29.67 0.18 10.40
N ASP A 216 -30.07 0.92 11.45
CA ASP A 216 -29.42 2.17 11.85
C ASP A 216 -28.67 2.00 13.17
N LEU A 217 -27.33 2.18 13.12
CA LEU A 217 -26.44 2.00 14.27
C LEU A 217 -26.13 3.29 15.02
N ARG A 218 -26.60 4.44 14.56
CA ARG A 218 -26.22 5.77 15.06
C ARG A 218 -26.86 6.11 16.43
N TYR A 219 -27.89 5.40 16.82
CA TYR A 219 -28.62 5.63 18.07
C TYR A 219 -28.16 4.69 19.17
N GLU A 220 -28.57 4.91 20.39
CA GLU A 220 -28.28 4.02 21.51
C GLU A 220 -28.82 2.61 21.23
N ASP A 221 -30.07 2.50 20.78
CA ASP A 221 -30.69 1.27 20.31
C ASP A 221 -30.42 1.00 18.82
N TYR A 222 -30.71 -0.24 18.37
CA TYR A 222 -30.66 -0.66 16.97
C TYR A 222 -32.02 -0.45 16.32
N ILE A 223 -32.14 0.46 15.36
CA ILE A 223 -33.37 0.67 14.62
C ILE A 223 -33.34 -0.19 13.36
N VAL A 224 -34.28 -1.14 13.27
CA VAL A 224 -34.38 -2.05 12.13
C VAL A 224 -35.69 -1.82 11.40
N LYS A 225 -35.62 -1.60 10.09
CA LYS A 225 -36.78 -1.58 9.20
C LYS A 225 -36.75 -2.81 8.30
N TYR A 226 -37.87 -3.50 8.23
CA TYR A 226 -38.06 -4.61 7.31
C TYR A 226 -38.65 -4.15 5.99
N MET A 227 -38.33 -4.86 4.91
CA MET A 227 -38.97 -4.63 3.64
C MET A 227 -40.49 -4.87 3.73
N GLU A 228 -41.26 -3.99 3.13
CA GLU A 228 -42.70 -4.20 3.00
C GLU A 228 -42.98 -5.29 1.96
N ASP A 229 -43.80 -6.27 2.32
CA ASP A 229 -44.26 -7.27 1.36
C ASP A 229 -45.16 -6.59 0.32
N LYS A 230 -44.66 -6.49 -0.92
CA LYS A 230 -45.41 -5.92 -2.06
C LYS A 230 -46.67 -6.78 -2.46
N ASN A 231 -47.00 -7.80 -1.69
CA ASN A 231 -48.12 -8.70 -1.97
C ASN A 231 -49.37 -8.35 -1.13
N GLY A 232 -49.74 -7.09 -1.12
CA GLY A 232 -50.98 -6.61 -0.52
C GLY A 232 -51.86 -5.87 -1.56
N ARG A 233 -52.20 -6.53 -2.66
CA ARG A 233 -53.35 -6.22 -3.53
C ARG A 233 -53.89 -7.47 -4.16
#